data_899e6447eb1222a31b647f7b95757ddd
#
_entry.id   899e6447eb1222a31b647f7b95757ddd
#
_cell.length_a   1.000
_cell.length_b   1.000
_cell.length_c   1.000
_cell.angle_alpha   90.00
_cell.angle_beta   90.00
_cell.angle_gamma   90.00
#
_symmetry.space_group_name_H-M   'P 1'
#
loop_
_entity.id
_entity.type
_entity.pdbx_description
1 polymer ?
#
loop_
_entity_poly.entity_id
_entity_poly.type
_entity_poly.pdbx_seq_one_letter_code
_entity_poly.pdbx_strand_id
1 'polypeptide(L)'
;MKTRLLGKTPDELKEIAVEAGLPAFAGKQMAQWLYQKRVKSIEEMTNLSKQGREALSQRYEVGMIAPIDVQTSQDGTRKYLFPVQCQVGSQVENSCVEAVMIPDEDRKTLCVSSQAGCKMACKFCMTGRQGFHGNLDAADILSQYFAIEEAGELTNTVFMGMGEPLDNWENVKRVIEILTAPWGLAWSPKRITLSTIGVLPNLKRFLDESKCHLAVSLHNPFPEEREEMMPVQKAWSETEVVRLIKQYDFTGQRRVSFEYTVFHGWNDTPRHADELVRLLRHLECRVNLIRFHRIPDFPYGPAGQKEMEAFRDLLQAGGITATIRASRGEDIFAACGLLAGKHQEK
;
A
#
# COMPACT_ATOMS: atom_id res chain seq x y z
N MET A 1 -8.65 -23.71 -13.45
CA MET A 1 -8.17 -23.08 -12.19
C MET A 1 -9.36 -22.97 -11.28
N LYS A 2 -9.23 -23.23 -9.97
CA LYS A 2 -10.31 -23.06 -9.01
C LYS A 2 -10.50 -21.57 -8.67
N THR A 3 -11.74 -21.21 -8.33
CA THR A 3 -12.03 -19.83 -7.91
C THR A 3 -11.58 -19.62 -6.46
N ARG A 4 -10.91 -18.51 -6.18
CA ARG A 4 -10.42 -18.18 -4.83
C ARG A 4 -11.56 -17.63 -3.97
N LEU A 5 -11.66 -18.11 -2.71
CA LEU A 5 -12.60 -17.62 -1.71
C LEU A 5 -12.07 -16.38 -0.96
N LEU A 6 -10.76 -16.27 -0.82
CA LEU A 6 -10.13 -15.11 -0.20
C LEU A 6 -10.46 -13.85 -1.02
N GLY A 7 -10.80 -12.76 -0.34
CA GLY A 7 -11.26 -11.52 -0.98
C GLY A 7 -12.77 -11.43 -1.22
N LYS A 8 -13.55 -12.49 -0.92
CA LYS A 8 -15.01 -12.49 -1.06
C LYS A 8 -15.71 -11.92 0.18
N THR A 9 -16.79 -11.16 -0.04
CA THR A 9 -17.64 -10.68 1.06
C THR A 9 -18.53 -11.80 1.61
N PRO A 10 -19.12 -11.63 2.82
CA PRO A 10 -20.09 -12.59 3.35
C PRO A 10 -21.29 -12.84 2.43
N ASP A 11 -21.74 -11.85 1.65
CA ASP A 11 -22.85 -12.01 0.70
C ASP A 11 -22.43 -12.85 -0.50
N GLU A 12 -21.26 -12.59 -1.09
CA GLU A 12 -20.69 -13.44 -2.15
C GLU A 12 -20.43 -14.88 -1.65
N LEU A 13 -19.94 -15.04 -0.43
CA LEU A 13 -19.74 -16.35 0.20
C LEU A 13 -21.06 -17.07 0.51
N LYS A 14 -22.12 -16.33 0.80
CA LYS A 14 -23.47 -16.88 0.97
C LYS A 14 -23.98 -17.48 -0.34
N GLU A 15 -23.82 -16.78 -1.46
CA GLU A 15 -24.19 -17.29 -2.79
C GLU A 15 -23.42 -18.56 -3.12
N ILE A 16 -22.09 -18.55 -2.93
CA ILE A 16 -21.22 -19.72 -3.12
C ILE A 16 -21.65 -20.91 -2.22
N ALA A 17 -21.99 -20.64 -0.96
CA ALA A 17 -22.44 -21.69 -0.04
C ALA A 17 -23.73 -22.34 -0.52
N VAL A 18 -24.72 -21.55 -0.97
CA VAL A 18 -25.98 -22.05 -1.51
C VAL A 18 -25.76 -22.87 -2.76
N GLU A 19 -24.92 -22.42 -3.69
CA GLU A 19 -24.53 -23.19 -4.88
C GLU A 19 -23.86 -24.54 -4.57
N ALA A 20 -23.14 -24.61 -3.43
CA ALA A 20 -22.52 -25.84 -2.94
C ALA A 20 -23.46 -26.71 -2.11
N GLY A 21 -24.76 -26.39 -2.05
CA GLY A 21 -25.75 -27.13 -1.26
C GLY A 21 -25.67 -26.92 0.24
N LEU A 22 -24.99 -25.86 0.70
CA LEU A 22 -24.91 -25.47 2.10
C LEU A 22 -26.03 -24.46 2.44
N PRO A 23 -26.43 -24.35 3.69
CA PRO A 23 -27.39 -23.32 4.10
C PRO A 23 -26.80 -21.92 3.97
N ALA A 24 -27.64 -20.92 3.71
CA ALA A 24 -27.21 -19.53 3.47
C ALA A 24 -26.33 -18.93 4.58
N PHE A 25 -26.54 -19.33 5.84
CA PHE A 25 -25.73 -18.86 6.97
C PHE A 25 -24.26 -19.35 6.92
N ALA A 26 -23.98 -20.40 6.12
CA ALA A 26 -22.61 -20.91 5.96
C ALA A 26 -21.67 -19.86 5.36
N GLY A 27 -22.18 -18.87 4.58
CA GLY A 27 -21.38 -17.76 4.08
C GLY A 27 -20.72 -16.94 5.20
N LYS A 28 -21.43 -16.68 6.29
CA LYS A 28 -20.84 -16.00 7.47
C LYS A 28 -19.80 -16.88 8.18
N GLN A 29 -20.04 -18.19 8.26
CA GLN A 29 -19.06 -19.13 8.81
C GLN A 29 -17.79 -19.17 7.96
N MET A 30 -17.93 -19.23 6.64
CA MET A 30 -16.79 -19.17 5.71
C MET A 30 -16.00 -17.87 5.88
N ALA A 31 -16.65 -16.72 6.00
CA ALA A 31 -15.96 -15.45 6.27
C ALA A 31 -15.14 -15.49 7.58
N GLN A 32 -15.69 -16.05 8.65
CA GLN A 32 -14.95 -16.22 9.92
C GLN A 32 -13.72 -17.11 9.75
N TRP A 33 -13.83 -18.21 9.00
CA TRP A 33 -12.70 -19.09 8.73
C TRP A 33 -11.62 -18.39 7.90
N LEU A 34 -12.00 -17.68 6.87
CA LEU A 34 -11.07 -16.97 5.99
C LEU A 34 -10.34 -15.84 6.70
N TYR A 35 -11.08 -14.95 7.40
CA TYR A 35 -10.54 -13.66 7.86
C TYR A 35 -10.13 -13.66 9.34
N GLN A 36 -10.84 -14.38 10.21
CA GLN A 36 -10.51 -14.40 11.63
C GLN A 36 -9.60 -15.56 11.98
N LYS A 37 -9.86 -16.76 11.41
CA LYS A 37 -9.04 -17.96 11.65
C LYS A 37 -7.90 -18.16 10.65
N ARG A 38 -7.99 -17.51 9.47
CA ARG A 38 -6.95 -17.50 8.42
C ARG A 38 -6.57 -18.90 7.97
N VAL A 39 -7.57 -19.74 7.73
CA VAL A 39 -7.37 -21.11 7.27
C VAL A 39 -6.68 -21.16 5.92
N LYS A 40 -5.91 -22.20 5.69
CA LYS A 40 -5.18 -22.42 4.43
C LYS A 40 -5.92 -23.34 3.46
N SER A 41 -6.90 -24.10 3.96
CA SER A 41 -7.69 -25.03 3.16
C SER A 41 -9.17 -25.05 3.56
N ILE A 42 -10.05 -25.48 2.64
CA ILE A 42 -11.49 -25.62 2.89
C ILE A 42 -11.75 -26.73 3.92
N GLU A 43 -10.90 -27.75 3.97
CA GLU A 43 -10.98 -28.88 4.88
C GLU A 43 -10.94 -28.44 6.36
N GLU A 44 -10.24 -27.36 6.66
CA GLU A 44 -10.16 -26.78 8.00
C GLU A 44 -11.47 -26.15 8.49
N MET A 45 -12.43 -25.86 7.58
CA MET A 45 -13.73 -25.24 7.92
C MET A 45 -14.68 -26.25 8.58
N THR A 46 -14.29 -26.77 9.76
CA THR A 46 -14.89 -27.96 10.37
C THR A 46 -16.35 -27.82 10.82
N ASN A 47 -16.89 -26.62 10.94
CA ASN A 47 -18.31 -26.37 11.19
C ASN A 47 -19.20 -26.42 9.94
N LEU A 48 -18.60 -26.58 8.75
CA LEU A 48 -19.33 -26.94 7.53
C LEU A 48 -19.43 -28.48 7.44
N SER A 49 -20.52 -28.96 6.85
CA SER A 49 -20.68 -30.41 6.63
C SER A 49 -19.55 -30.95 5.74
N LYS A 50 -19.17 -32.21 5.93
CA LYS A 50 -18.15 -32.87 5.11
C LYS A 50 -18.52 -32.81 3.61
N GLN A 51 -19.76 -33.15 3.28
CA GLN A 51 -20.27 -33.10 1.91
C GLN A 51 -20.19 -31.68 1.32
N GLY A 52 -20.50 -30.62 2.12
CA GLY A 52 -20.41 -29.25 1.69
C GLY A 52 -18.95 -28.83 1.44
N ARG A 53 -18.00 -29.23 2.30
CA ARG A 53 -16.56 -28.95 2.04
C ARG A 53 -16.07 -29.66 0.79
N GLU A 54 -16.48 -30.90 0.54
CA GLU A 54 -16.13 -31.64 -0.68
C GLU A 54 -16.69 -30.95 -1.93
N ALA A 55 -17.96 -30.51 -1.89
CA ALA A 55 -18.59 -29.78 -2.99
C ALA A 55 -17.89 -28.43 -3.26
N LEU A 56 -17.55 -27.68 -2.21
CA LEU A 56 -16.77 -26.44 -2.34
C LEU A 56 -15.40 -26.71 -2.95
N SER A 57 -14.66 -27.71 -2.45
CA SER A 57 -13.30 -28.02 -2.89
C SER A 57 -13.20 -28.48 -4.34
N GLN A 58 -14.31 -28.89 -4.98
CA GLN A 58 -14.33 -29.19 -6.42
C GLN A 58 -14.12 -27.95 -7.29
N ARG A 59 -14.71 -26.80 -6.90
CA ARG A 59 -14.76 -25.57 -7.70
C ARG A 59 -13.96 -24.43 -7.11
N TYR A 60 -13.73 -24.44 -5.80
CA TYR A 60 -13.13 -23.36 -5.03
C TYR A 60 -11.90 -23.81 -4.26
N GLU A 61 -11.10 -22.85 -3.90
CA GLU A 61 -9.96 -22.98 -2.98
C GLU A 61 -9.89 -21.73 -2.08
N VAL A 62 -9.22 -21.80 -0.93
CA VAL A 62 -8.98 -20.61 -0.10
C VAL A 62 -8.23 -19.56 -0.90
N GLY A 63 -7.20 -19.97 -1.62
CA GLY A 63 -6.45 -19.11 -2.56
C GLY A 63 -5.47 -18.16 -1.87
N MET A 64 -5.02 -18.49 -0.66
CA MET A 64 -3.93 -17.79 0.02
C MET A 64 -2.60 -18.20 -0.60
N ILE A 65 -1.76 -17.22 -0.95
CA ILE A 65 -0.45 -17.43 -1.55
C ILE A 65 0.61 -17.24 -0.48
N ALA A 66 1.48 -18.23 -0.31
CA ALA A 66 2.62 -18.13 0.59
C ALA A 66 3.79 -17.36 -0.05
N PRO A 67 4.59 -16.63 0.72
CA PRO A 67 5.83 -16.04 0.21
C PRO A 67 6.83 -17.13 -0.16
N ILE A 68 7.63 -16.87 -1.20
CA ILE A 68 8.68 -17.78 -1.68
C ILE A 68 10.06 -17.42 -1.14
N ASP A 69 10.22 -16.23 -0.59
CA ASP A 69 11.45 -15.76 0.05
C ASP A 69 11.15 -14.79 1.20
N VAL A 70 12.04 -14.79 2.19
CA VAL A 70 11.98 -13.88 3.35
C VAL A 70 13.39 -13.39 3.66
N GLN A 71 13.57 -12.08 3.67
CA GLN A 71 14.82 -11.44 4.07
C GLN A 71 14.60 -10.67 5.37
N THR A 72 15.55 -10.76 6.31
CA THR A 72 15.48 -10.06 7.59
C THR A 72 16.65 -9.08 7.71
N SER A 73 16.31 -7.81 7.95
CA SER A 73 17.26 -6.73 8.20
C SER A 73 17.81 -6.77 9.63
N GLN A 74 18.95 -6.12 9.84
CA GLN A 74 19.55 -5.93 11.17
C GLN A 74 18.63 -5.16 12.13
N ASP A 75 17.76 -4.29 11.61
CA ASP A 75 16.79 -3.52 12.41
C ASP A 75 15.47 -4.28 12.69
N GLY A 76 15.41 -5.57 12.33
CA GLY A 76 14.26 -6.43 12.50
C GLY A 76 13.19 -6.30 11.40
N THR A 77 13.37 -5.42 10.42
CA THR A 77 12.48 -5.32 9.26
C THR A 77 12.55 -6.62 8.44
N ARG A 78 11.39 -7.13 8.02
CA ARG A 78 11.31 -8.34 7.21
C ARG A 78 10.65 -8.06 5.87
N LYS A 79 11.30 -8.47 4.79
CA LYS A 79 10.81 -8.35 3.44
C LYS A 79 10.41 -9.73 2.91
N TYR A 80 9.18 -9.84 2.44
CA TYR A 80 8.57 -11.05 1.92
C TYR A 80 8.38 -10.93 0.41
N LEU A 81 8.75 -11.95 -0.34
CA LEU A 81 8.55 -12.03 -1.79
C LEU A 81 7.40 -12.99 -2.11
N PHE A 82 6.35 -12.47 -2.75
CA PHE A 82 5.15 -13.23 -3.13
C PHE A 82 5.11 -13.45 -4.64
N PRO A 83 4.92 -14.70 -5.12
CA PRO A 83 4.65 -14.97 -6.52
C PRO A 83 3.20 -14.55 -6.82
N VAL A 84 2.99 -13.86 -7.93
CA VAL A 84 1.65 -13.43 -8.36
C VAL A 84 1.45 -13.70 -9.84
N GLN A 85 0.19 -13.89 -10.24
CA GLN A 85 -0.22 -13.99 -11.63
C GLN A 85 -1.10 -12.80 -11.97
N CYS A 86 -0.62 -11.97 -12.88
CA CYS A 86 -1.32 -10.75 -13.27
C CYS A 86 -1.90 -10.90 -14.67
N GLN A 87 -3.11 -10.40 -14.87
CA GLN A 87 -3.71 -10.34 -16.19
C GLN A 87 -3.34 -9.02 -16.88
N VAL A 88 -2.64 -9.14 -18.02
CA VAL A 88 -2.27 -8.01 -18.89
C VAL A 88 -2.92 -8.21 -20.25
N GLY A 89 -4.04 -7.55 -20.49
CA GLY A 89 -4.86 -7.79 -21.66
C GLY A 89 -5.43 -9.22 -21.66
N SER A 90 -5.10 -10.01 -22.69
CA SER A 90 -5.50 -11.44 -22.82
C SER A 90 -4.45 -12.42 -22.28
N GLN A 91 -3.31 -11.94 -21.78
CA GLN A 91 -2.20 -12.79 -21.32
C GLN A 91 -2.12 -12.79 -19.80
N VAL A 92 -1.66 -13.92 -19.24
CA VAL A 92 -1.33 -14.07 -17.83
C VAL A 92 0.18 -14.03 -17.70
N GLU A 93 0.69 -13.04 -16.96
CA GLU A 93 2.11 -12.90 -16.67
C GLU A 93 2.41 -13.35 -15.24
N ASN A 94 3.47 -14.15 -15.09
CA ASN A 94 4.01 -14.48 -13.78
C ASN A 94 4.93 -13.34 -13.34
N SER A 95 4.72 -12.84 -12.14
CA SER A 95 5.52 -11.78 -11.55
C SER A 95 5.71 -12.04 -10.05
N CYS A 96 6.46 -11.17 -9.39
CA CYS A 96 6.57 -11.18 -7.93
C CYS A 96 6.32 -9.79 -7.38
N VAL A 97 5.79 -9.74 -6.15
CA VAL A 97 5.65 -8.49 -5.40
C VAL A 97 6.24 -8.65 -4.01
N GLU A 98 6.68 -7.55 -3.44
CA GLU A 98 7.27 -7.52 -2.12
C GLU A 98 6.33 -6.86 -1.12
N ALA A 99 6.28 -7.44 0.09
CA ALA A 99 5.67 -6.82 1.26
C ALA A 99 6.73 -6.67 2.35
N VAL A 100 6.62 -5.61 3.16
CA VAL A 100 7.61 -5.32 4.20
C VAL A 100 6.93 -5.17 5.54
N MET A 101 7.27 -6.03 6.50
CA MET A 101 6.89 -5.89 7.90
C MET A 101 7.95 -5.07 8.63
N ILE A 102 7.53 -3.98 9.24
CA ILE A 102 8.37 -3.00 9.92
C ILE A 102 8.00 -3.02 11.41
N PRO A 103 8.89 -3.53 12.29
CA PRO A 103 8.71 -3.45 13.73
C PRO A 103 9.06 -2.05 14.25
N ASP A 104 8.31 -1.57 15.24
CA ASP A 104 8.57 -0.31 15.91
C ASP A 104 7.92 -0.32 17.29
N GLU A 105 8.69 -0.51 18.34
CA GLU A 105 8.22 -0.65 19.74
C GLU A 105 6.95 -1.51 19.85
N ASP A 106 5.79 -0.87 20.08
CA ASP A 106 4.49 -1.54 20.20
C ASP A 106 3.76 -1.74 18.86
N ARG A 107 4.37 -1.40 17.73
CA ARG A 107 3.74 -1.46 16.40
C ARG A 107 4.43 -2.45 15.49
N LYS A 108 3.63 -3.21 14.76
CA LYS A 108 4.06 -4.00 13.60
C LYS A 108 3.29 -3.50 12.39
N THR A 109 3.96 -2.71 11.56
CA THR A 109 3.35 -2.10 10.37
C THR A 109 3.68 -2.93 9.14
N LEU A 110 2.66 -3.33 8.39
CA LEU A 110 2.85 -3.97 7.10
C LEU A 110 2.76 -2.94 5.96
N CYS A 111 3.83 -2.83 5.19
CA CYS A 111 3.85 -2.12 3.92
C CYS A 111 3.48 -3.11 2.81
N VAL A 112 2.34 -2.87 2.14
CA VAL A 112 1.78 -3.79 1.14
C VAL A 112 1.85 -3.24 -0.27
N SER A 113 1.98 -4.15 -1.22
CA SER A 113 1.92 -3.89 -2.65
C SER A 113 0.50 -4.06 -3.19
N SER A 114 0.13 -3.23 -4.15
CA SER A 114 -1.17 -3.25 -4.83
C SER A 114 -1.10 -3.61 -6.32
N GLN A 115 0.10 -3.56 -6.90
CA GLN A 115 0.35 -3.89 -8.30
C GLN A 115 1.70 -4.61 -8.43
N ALA A 116 1.86 -5.41 -9.47
CA ALA A 116 3.17 -5.84 -9.95
C ALA A 116 3.69 -4.75 -10.91
N GLY A 117 4.79 -4.09 -10.51
CA GLY A 117 5.25 -2.88 -11.18
C GLY A 117 4.34 -1.66 -10.96
N CYS A 118 4.52 -0.58 -11.73
CA CYS A 118 3.73 0.65 -11.59
C CYS A 118 3.70 1.45 -12.89
N LYS A 119 2.52 1.95 -13.29
CA LYS A 119 2.36 2.79 -14.49
C LYS A 119 2.90 4.20 -14.32
N MET A 120 3.08 4.67 -13.08
CA MET A 120 3.37 6.07 -12.78
C MET A 120 4.77 6.51 -13.18
N ALA A 121 5.68 5.55 -13.42
CA ALA A 121 7.01 5.74 -13.96
C ALA A 121 7.87 6.79 -13.23
N CYS A 122 7.70 6.92 -11.90
CA CYS A 122 8.53 7.80 -11.08
C CYS A 122 10.01 7.40 -11.21
N LYS A 123 10.87 8.33 -11.65
CA LYS A 123 12.26 8.03 -12.01
C LYS A 123 13.14 7.61 -10.83
N PHE A 124 12.77 8.00 -9.61
CA PHE A 124 13.48 7.69 -8.37
C PHE A 124 12.96 6.42 -7.68
N CYS A 125 12.03 5.68 -8.30
CA CYS A 125 11.40 4.50 -7.71
C CYS A 125 11.72 3.26 -8.55
N MET A 126 12.29 2.23 -7.93
CA MET A 126 12.63 0.97 -8.61
C MET A 126 11.39 0.29 -9.20
N THR A 127 10.27 0.31 -8.48
CA THR A 127 8.99 -0.22 -8.99
C THR A 127 8.51 0.54 -10.23
N GLY A 128 8.59 1.87 -10.24
CA GLY A 128 8.18 2.70 -11.38
C GLY A 128 9.06 2.50 -12.62
N ARG A 129 10.33 2.16 -12.43
CA ARG A 129 11.29 1.90 -13.53
C ARG A 129 11.13 0.54 -14.19
N GLN A 130 10.45 -0.40 -13.55
CA GLN A 130 10.21 -1.73 -14.11
C GLN A 130 9.02 -1.77 -15.09
N GLY A 131 8.22 -0.72 -15.13
CA GLY A 131 6.97 -0.72 -15.86
C GLY A 131 5.84 -1.39 -15.09
N PHE A 132 4.74 -1.69 -15.77
CA PHE A 132 3.53 -2.25 -15.20
C PHE A 132 3.30 -3.67 -15.71
N HIS A 133 3.16 -4.62 -14.79
CA HIS A 133 2.93 -6.03 -15.07
C HIS A 133 1.52 -6.50 -14.66
N GLY A 134 0.74 -5.66 -13.95
CA GLY A 134 -0.67 -5.93 -13.67
C GLY A 134 -1.13 -5.53 -12.27
N ASN A 135 -2.45 -5.50 -12.12
CA ASN A 135 -3.09 -5.27 -10.83
C ASN A 135 -3.12 -6.55 -10.01
N LEU A 136 -2.86 -6.44 -8.71
CA LEU A 136 -3.15 -7.51 -7.76
C LEU A 136 -4.64 -7.55 -7.49
N ASP A 137 -5.22 -8.75 -7.43
CA ASP A 137 -6.57 -8.87 -6.92
C ASP A 137 -6.61 -8.81 -5.37
N ALA A 138 -7.83 -8.79 -4.81
CA ALA A 138 -7.98 -8.69 -3.36
C ALA A 138 -7.35 -9.87 -2.61
N ALA A 139 -7.34 -11.08 -3.18
CA ALA A 139 -6.74 -12.26 -2.55
C ALA A 139 -5.20 -12.18 -2.55
N ASP A 140 -4.58 -11.65 -3.62
CA ASP A 140 -3.13 -11.42 -3.68
C ASP A 140 -2.70 -10.41 -2.61
N ILE A 141 -3.46 -9.30 -2.49
CA ILE A 141 -3.17 -8.28 -1.47
C ILE A 141 -3.37 -8.85 -0.07
N LEU A 142 -4.46 -9.58 0.19
CA LEU A 142 -4.73 -10.19 1.50
C LEU A 142 -3.74 -11.29 1.87
N SER A 143 -3.17 -11.99 0.89
CA SER A 143 -2.12 -12.98 1.13
C SER A 143 -0.91 -12.36 1.82
N GLN A 144 -0.57 -11.10 1.51
CA GLN A 144 0.50 -10.38 2.17
C GLN A 144 0.24 -10.14 3.67
N TYR A 145 -1.03 -10.09 4.11
CA TYR A 145 -1.40 -9.97 5.52
C TYR A 145 -1.45 -11.31 6.26
N PHE A 146 -1.87 -12.38 5.57
CA PHE A 146 -2.26 -13.62 6.24
C PHE A 146 -1.19 -14.71 6.15
N ALA A 147 -0.31 -14.65 5.15
CA ALA A 147 0.68 -15.69 4.90
C ALA A 147 2.08 -15.39 5.48
N ILE A 148 2.24 -14.31 6.24
CA ILE A 148 3.48 -13.96 6.93
C ILE A 148 3.46 -14.44 8.39
N GLU A 149 4.63 -14.58 9.01
CA GLU A 149 4.74 -15.07 10.40
C GLU A 149 4.02 -14.15 11.39
N GLU A 150 4.10 -12.83 11.19
CA GLU A 150 3.54 -11.82 12.07
C GLU A 150 2.05 -11.52 11.80
N ALA A 151 1.36 -12.31 10.98
CA ALA A 151 -0.03 -12.09 10.58
C ALA A 151 -0.99 -11.84 11.77
N GLY A 152 -0.73 -12.47 12.93
CA GLY A 152 -1.51 -12.30 14.17
C GLY A 152 -1.18 -11.03 14.96
N GLU A 153 -0.06 -10.41 14.69
CA GLU A 153 0.54 -9.34 15.49
C GLU A 153 0.52 -7.98 14.78
N LEU A 154 0.08 -7.95 13.53
CA LEU A 154 0.02 -6.71 12.76
C LEU A 154 -0.91 -5.69 13.42
N THR A 155 -0.39 -4.48 13.62
CA THR A 155 -1.15 -3.38 14.23
C THR A 155 -1.57 -2.31 13.24
N ASN A 156 -0.79 -2.10 12.19
CA ASN A 156 -1.00 -1.05 11.18
C ASN A 156 -0.64 -1.55 9.79
N THR A 157 -1.16 -0.85 8.79
CA THR A 157 -0.74 -1.08 7.40
C THR A 157 -0.61 0.23 6.63
N VAL A 158 0.30 0.21 5.66
CA VAL A 158 0.49 1.30 4.70
C VAL A 158 0.52 0.73 3.28
N PHE A 159 -0.27 1.28 2.39
CA PHE A 159 -0.21 0.98 0.96
C PHE A 159 0.88 1.86 0.33
N MET A 160 2.14 1.52 0.62
CA MET A 160 3.35 2.22 0.16
C MET A 160 4.36 1.26 -0.48
N GLY A 161 3.94 0.04 -0.79
CA GLY A 161 4.73 -0.95 -1.51
C GLY A 161 4.72 -0.71 -3.02
N MET A 162 4.71 -1.79 -3.79
CA MET A 162 4.71 -1.71 -5.25
C MET A 162 3.33 -1.32 -5.79
N GLY A 163 3.32 -0.38 -6.76
CA GLY A 163 2.12 0.07 -7.47
C GLY A 163 1.49 1.34 -6.91
N GLU A 164 0.49 1.84 -7.65
CA GLU A 164 -0.37 2.96 -7.26
C GLU A 164 -1.73 2.40 -6.80
N PRO A 165 -2.06 2.51 -5.50
CA PRO A 165 -3.28 1.89 -4.97
C PRO A 165 -4.57 2.42 -5.60
N LEU A 166 -4.60 3.70 -5.97
CA LEU A 166 -5.79 4.29 -6.61
C LEU A 166 -5.94 3.92 -8.10
N ASP A 167 -4.88 3.44 -8.77
CA ASP A 167 -5.01 2.82 -10.10
C ASP A 167 -5.60 1.39 -10.02
N ASN A 168 -5.55 0.78 -8.82
CA ASN A 168 -6.17 -0.52 -8.51
C ASN A 168 -7.29 -0.40 -7.46
N TRP A 169 -8.07 0.68 -7.51
CA TRP A 169 -8.98 1.08 -6.44
C TRP A 169 -9.99 0.00 -6.04
N GLU A 170 -10.60 -0.70 -6.99
CA GLU A 170 -11.64 -1.69 -6.66
C GLU A 170 -11.12 -2.83 -5.77
N ASN A 171 -9.93 -3.36 -6.07
CA ASN A 171 -9.33 -4.40 -5.24
C ASN A 171 -8.83 -3.85 -3.90
N VAL A 172 -8.20 -2.67 -3.91
CA VAL A 172 -7.73 -2.01 -2.67
C VAL A 172 -8.92 -1.65 -1.76
N LYS A 173 -10.01 -1.12 -2.31
CA LYS A 173 -11.25 -0.85 -1.58
C LYS A 173 -11.80 -2.12 -0.92
N ARG A 174 -11.83 -3.24 -1.66
CA ARG A 174 -12.26 -4.54 -1.15
C ARG A 174 -11.39 -5.00 0.03
N VAL A 175 -10.08 -4.82 -0.06
CA VAL A 175 -9.16 -5.13 1.04
C VAL A 175 -9.42 -4.24 2.25
N ILE A 176 -9.57 -2.93 2.06
CA ILE A 176 -9.89 -1.99 3.15
C ILE A 176 -11.22 -2.38 3.84
N GLU A 177 -12.24 -2.76 3.06
CA GLU A 177 -13.51 -3.27 3.60
C GLU A 177 -13.28 -4.48 4.51
N ILE A 178 -12.55 -5.50 4.03
CA ILE A 178 -12.25 -6.71 4.80
C ILE A 178 -11.43 -6.40 6.07
N LEU A 179 -10.45 -5.49 5.96
CA LEU A 179 -9.66 -5.10 7.13
C LEU A 179 -10.50 -4.38 8.19
N THR A 180 -11.50 -3.58 7.80
CA THR A 180 -12.25 -2.71 8.73
C THR A 180 -13.59 -3.26 9.16
N ALA A 181 -14.21 -4.15 8.38
CA ALA A 181 -15.52 -4.71 8.69
C ALA A 181 -15.50 -5.62 9.93
N PRO A 182 -16.59 -5.64 10.74
CA PRO A 182 -16.69 -6.52 11.91
C PRO A 182 -16.60 -8.03 11.59
N TRP A 183 -16.97 -8.40 10.38
CA TRP A 183 -16.86 -9.78 9.90
C TRP A 183 -15.46 -10.14 9.36
N GLY A 184 -14.62 -9.13 9.14
CA GLY A 184 -13.23 -9.27 8.73
C GLY A 184 -12.26 -9.16 9.91
N LEU A 185 -11.28 -8.24 9.84
CA LEU A 185 -10.32 -8.01 10.93
C LEU A 185 -10.77 -6.96 11.96
N ALA A 186 -11.87 -6.26 11.72
CA ALA A 186 -12.42 -5.21 12.58
C ALA A 186 -11.39 -4.11 12.97
N TRP A 187 -10.44 -3.82 12.09
CA TRP A 187 -9.45 -2.78 12.34
C TRP A 187 -10.09 -1.39 12.30
N SER A 188 -9.63 -0.51 13.17
CA SER A 188 -9.94 0.91 13.03
C SER A 188 -9.34 1.44 11.71
N PRO A 189 -10.07 2.25 10.93
CA PRO A 189 -9.53 2.91 9.74
C PRO A 189 -8.25 3.73 10.01
N LYS A 190 -8.03 4.20 11.24
CA LYS A 190 -6.80 4.88 11.68
C LYS A 190 -5.54 4.01 11.62
N ARG A 191 -5.68 2.69 11.54
CA ARG A 191 -4.56 1.76 11.40
C ARG A 191 -4.10 1.60 9.95
N ILE A 192 -4.83 2.22 9.00
CA ILE A 192 -4.62 2.07 7.56
C ILE A 192 -4.25 3.42 6.96
N THR A 193 -3.12 3.49 6.27
CA THR A 193 -2.73 4.65 5.46
C THR A 193 -2.65 4.25 4.00
N LEU A 194 -3.41 4.93 3.15
CA LEU A 194 -3.30 4.78 1.71
C LEU A 194 -2.40 5.89 1.18
N SER A 195 -1.33 5.51 0.49
CA SER A 195 -0.45 6.45 -0.21
C SER A 195 -0.79 6.49 -1.69
N THR A 196 -0.77 7.69 -2.28
CA THR A 196 -1.08 7.89 -3.70
C THR A 196 -0.32 9.08 -4.26
N ILE A 197 -0.07 9.03 -5.56
CA ILE A 197 0.42 10.19 -6.32
C ILE A 197 -0.70 11.20 -6.66
N GLY A 198 -1.97 10.82 -6.40
CA GLY A 198 -3.12 11.68 -6.64
C GLY A 198 -3.93 11.37 -7.90
N VAL A 199 -4.25 10.09 -8.17
CA VAL A 199 -5.17 9.69 -9.26
C VAL A 199 -6.55 10.27 -8.97
N LEU A 200 -6.84 11.48 -9.50
CA LEU A 200 -7.95 12.34 -9.07
C LEU A 200 -9.33 11.68 -9.03
N PRO A 201 -9.78 10.91 -10.06
CA PRO A 201 -11.10 10.28 -10.01
C PRO A 201 -11.26 9.33 -8.81
N ASN A 202 -10.25 8.50 -8.58
CA ASN A 202 -10.28 7.52 -7.49
C ASN A 202 -9.84 8.13 -6.15
N LEU A 203 -9.06 9.21 -6.15
CA LEU A 203 -8.79 9.97 -4.93
C LEU A 203 -10.07 10.55 -4.34
N LYS A 204 -10.94 11.13 -5.19
CA LYS A 204 -12.25 11.61 -4.73
C LYS A 204 -13.08 10.47 -4.14
N ARG A 205 -13.16 9.33 -4.82
CA ARG A 205 -13.85 8.13 -4.32
C ARG A 205 -13.29 7.65 -2.99
N PHE A 206 -11.96 7.56 -2.87
CA PHE A 206 -11.32 7.21 -1.59
C PHE A 206 -11.68 8.18 -0.47
N LEU A 207 -11.70 9.48 -0.77
CA LEU A 207 -12.05 10.53 0.20
C LEU A 207 -13.51 10.44 0.65
N ASP A 208 -14.42 10.09 -0.24
CA ASP A 208 -15.85 9.93 0.04
C ASP A 208 -16.18 8.60 0.75
N GLU A 209 -15.56 7.50 0.30
CA GLU A 209 -15.95 6.13 0.65
C GLU A 209 -15.13 5.54 1.82
N SER A 210 -13.98 6.14 2.19
CA SER A 210 -13.08 5.63 3.23
C SER A 210 -12.83 6.65 4.35
N LYS A 211 -12.52 6.14 5.55
CA LYS A 211 -12.04 6.94 6.70
C LYS A 211 -10.56 6.69 7.02
N CYS A 212 -9.85 5.97 6.18
CA CYS A 212 -8.43 5.69 6.34
C CYS A 212 -7.60 6.97 6.19
N HIS A 213 -6.39 6.97 6.74
CA HIS A 213 -5.43 8.05 6.55
C HIS A 213 -4.98 8.14 5.10
N LEU A 214 -4.70 9.36 4.64
CA LEU A 214 -4.17 9.64 3.31
C LEU A 214 -2.72 10.08 3.41
N ALA A 215 -1.86 9.54 2.55
CA ALA A 215 -0.52 10.04 2.28
C ALA A 215 -0.43 10.38 0.78
N VAL A 216 0.09 11.57 0.46
CA VAL A 216 0.21 12.05 -0.91
C VAL A 216 1.69 12.14 -1.29
N SER A 217 2.09 11.41 -2.31
CA SER A 217 3.43 11.50 -2.89
C SER A 217 3.60 12.81 -3.64
N LEU A 218 4.09 13.83 -2.95
CA LEU A 218 4.25 15.18 -3.51
C LEU A 218 5.63 15.37 -4.14
N HIS A 219 6.69 15.17 -3.36
CA HIS A 219 8.13 15.15 -3.69
C HIS A 219 8.70 16.44 -4.32
N ASN A 220 7.89 17.31 -4.91
CA ASN A 220 8.28 18.65 -5.36
C ASN A 220 7.04 19.55 -5.46
N PRO A 221 7.10 20.83 -5.01
CA PRO A 221 5.98 21.76 -5.09
C PRO A 221 5.93 22.55 -6.41
N PHE A 222 6.92 22.39 -7.30
CA PHE A 222 6.95 23.06 -8.61
C PHE A 222 6.55 22.10 -9.70
N PRO A 223 5.50 22.40 -10.50
CA PRO A 223 4.96 21.52 -11.52
C PRO A 223 6.00 20.99 -12.52
N GLU A 224 6.87 21.86 -13.03
CA GLU A 224 7.87 21.52 -14.03
C GLU A 224 8.94 20.58 -13.48
N GLU A 225 9.44 20.86 -12.27
CA GLU A 225 10.42 20.02 -11.60
C GLU A 225 9.79 18.67 -11.19
N ARG A 226 8.52 18.70 -10.71
CA ARG A 226 7.79 17.48 -10.37
C ARG A 226 7.57 16.60 -11.60
N GLU A 227 7.22 17.19 -12.75
CA GLU A 227 7.04 16.47 -14.00
C GLU A 227 8.32 15.76 -14.44
N GLU A 228 9.48 16.39 -14.26
CA GLU A 228 10.76 15.78 -14.55
C GLU A 228 10.95 14.45 -13.81
N MET A 229 10.54 14.36 -12.54
CA MET A 229 10.70 13.17 -11.69
C MET A 229 9.49 12.25 -11.71
N MET A 230 8.30 12.81 -11.88
CA MET A 230 7.01 12.12 -11.83
C MET A 230 6.18 12.47 -13.07
N PRO A 231 6.31 11.75 -14.18
CA PRO A 231 5.59 12.04 -15.43
C PRO A 231 4.06 12.13 -15.28
N VAL A 232 3.52 11.51 -14.24
CA VAL A 232 2.09 11.58 -13.88
C VAL A 232 1.58 13.00 -13.63
N GLN A 233 2.46 13.95 -13.36
CA GLN A 233 2.15 15.38 -13.22
C GLN A 233 1.34 15.93 -14.40
N LYS A 234 1.58 15.43 -15.62
CA LYS A 234 0.81 15.80 -16.81
C LYS A 234 -0.66 15.41 -16.74
N ALA A 235 -0.96 14.31 -16.09
CA ALA A 235 -2.32 13.80 -15.98
C ALA A 235 -3.05 14.36 -14.75
N TRP A 236 -2.34 14.49 -13.63
CA TRP A 236 -2.88 14.94 -12.34
C TRP A 236 -1.85 15.82 -11.65
N SER A 237 -2.07 17.13 -11.74
CA SER A 237 -1.16 18.10 -11.13
C SER A 237 -1.29 18.10 -9.60
N GLU A 238 -0.17 18.35 -8.92
CA GLU A 238 -0.15 18.47 -7.44
C GLU A 238 -1.09 19.57 -6.95
N THR A 239 -1.23 20.64 -7.72
CA THR A 239 -2.12 21.76 -7.40
C THR A 239 -3.59 21.33 -7.41
N GLU A 240 -4.02 20.52 -8.39
CA GLU A 240 -5.39 19.98 -8.46
C GLU A 240 -5.63 18.95 -7.34
N VAL A 241 -4.65 18.11 -7.08
CA VAL A 241 -4.70 17.13 -5.98
C VAL A 241 -4.88 17.85 -4.63
N VAL A 242 -4.05 18.87 -4.35
CA VAL A 242 -4.16 19.66 -3.11
C VAL A 242 -5.49 20.43 -3.06
N ARG A 243 -5.96 20.99 -4.19
CA ARG A 243 -7.25 21.66 -4.27
C ARG A 243 -8.42 20.75 -3.93
N LEU A 244 -8.39 19.50 -4.43
CA LEU A 244 -9.40 18.50 -4.08
C LEU A 244 -9.34 18.17 -2.58
N ILE A 245 -8.15 17.92 -2.03
CA ILE A 245 -7.97 17.57 -0.61
C ILE A 245 -8.48 18.69 0.30
N LYS A 246 -8.25 19.95 -0.04
CA LYS A 246 -8.73 21.13 0.73
C LYS A 246 -10.26 21.23 0.84
N GLN A 247 -11.02 20.46 0.07
CA GLN A 247 -12.48 20.39 0.18
C GLN A 247 -12.97 19.45 1.31
N TYR A 248 -12.05 18.72 1.95
CA TYR A 248 -12.35 17.73 3.00
C TYR A 248 -11.81 18.15 4.34
N ASP A 249 -12.51 17.72 5.41
CA ASP A 249 -12.10 17.99 6.79
C ASP A 249 -11.14 16.91 7.29
N PHE A 250 -9.97 17.34 7.77
CA PHE A 250 -8.95 16.50 8.40
C PHE A 250 -8.69 16.87 9.87
N THR A 251 -9.49 17.74 10.46
CA THR A 251 -9.35 18.17 11.88
C THR A 251 -9.74 17.06 12.86
N GLY A 252 -10.46 16.05 12.39
CA GLY A 252 -10.96 14.95 13.19
C GLY A 252 -10.01 13.75 13.28
N GLN A 253 -10.57 12.57 13.03
CA GLN A 253 -9.83 11.32 13.20
C GLN A 253 -8.98 10.94 11.98
N ARG A 254 -9.34 11.41 10.80
CA ARG A 254 -8.61 11.21 9.56
C ARG A 254 -7.44 12.19 9.50
N ARG A 255 -6.30 11.71 8.96
CA ARG A 255 -5.10 12.55 8.77
C ARG A 255 -4.70 12.54 7.31
N VAL A 256 -4.11 13.66 6.87
CA VAL A 256 -3.41 13.75 5.60
C VAL A 256 -1.94 14.07 5.84
N SER A 257 -1.06 13.38 5.14
CA SER A 257 0.36 13.68 5.07
C SER A 257 0.80 13.83 3.62
N PHE A 258 1.88 14.59 3.43
CA PHE A 258 2.56 14.72 2.14
C PHE A 258 3.95 14.11 2.27
N GLU A 259 4.21 13.13 1.43
CA GLU A 259 5.50 12.44 1.40
C GLU A 259 6.43 13.21 0.46
N TYR A 260 7.64 13.50 0.96
CA TYR A 260 8.61 14.33 0.28
C TYR A 260 9.99 13.69 0.34
N THR A 261 10.37 13.01 -0.73
CA THR A 261 11.72 12.45 -0.87
C THR A 261 12.70 13.59 -1.13
N VAL A 262 13.71 13.72 -0.28
CA VAL A 262 14.67 14.82 -0.31
C VAL A 262 15.90 14.40 -1.12
N PHE A 263 16.18 15.16 -2.18
CA PHE A 263 17.34 14.99 -3.05
C PHE A 263 18.31 16.15 -2.82
N HIS A 264 19.57 15.81 -2.51
CA HIS A 264 20.60 16.80 -2.21
C HIS A 264 20.77 17.86 -3.32
N GLY A 265 20.66 19.14 -2.96
CA GLY A 265 20.90 20.27 -3.84
C GLY A 265 19.86 20.46 -4.96
N TRP A 266 18.76 19.67 -4.94
CA TRP A 266 17.74 19.78 -5.97
C TRP A 266 16.41 20.29 -5.44
N ASN A 267 15.79 19.62 -4.45
CA ASN A 267 14.49 19.99 -3.90
C ASN A 267 14.51 20.34 -2.38
N ASP A 268 15.70 20.53 -1.81
CA ASP A 268 15.94 20.82 -0.39
C ASP A 268 16.30 22.30 -0.11
N THR A 269 15.95 23.20 -1.04
CA THR A 269 16.30 24.63 -0.95
C THR A 269 15.22 25.44 -0.22
N PRO A 270 15.55 26.65 0.33
CA PRO A 270 14.55 27.57 0.91
C PRO A 270 13.38 27.88 -0.03
N ARG A 271 13.65 28.04 -1.34
CA ARG A 271 12.60 28.25 -2.35
C ARG A 271 11.56 27.13 -2.35
N HIS A 272 11.98 25.86 -2.20
CA HIS A 272 11.08 24.71 -2.12
C HIS A 272 10.28 24.68 -0.82
N ALA A 273 10.92 25.05 0.30
CA ALA A 273 10.21 25.14 1.57
C ALA A 273 9.12 26.22 1.54
N ASP A 274 9.44 27.42 1.03
CA ASP A 274 8.47 28.53 0.90
C ASP A 274 7.28 28.14 0.01
N GLU A 275 7.55 27.48 -1.12
CA GLU A 275 6.48 27.05 -2.03
C GLU A 275 5.62 25.92 -1.43
N LEU A 276 6.23 24.96 -0.68
CA LEU A 276 5.47 23.96 0.08
C LEU A 276 4.55 24.60 1.12
N VAL A 277 5.06 25.58 1.86
CA VAL A 277 4.27 26.34 2.85
C VAL A 277 3.11 27.05 2.14
N ARG A 278 3.35 27.69 0.99
CA ARG A 278 2.32 28.37 0.20
C ARG A 278 1.27 27.39 -0.33
N LEU A 279 1.70 26.27 -0.89
CA LEU A 279 0.83 25.24 -1.49
C LEU A 279 -0.09 24.59 -0.43
N LEU A 280 0.46 24.26 0.74
CA LEU A 280 -0.23 23.55 1.82
C LEU A 280 -0.92 24.47 2.82
N ARG A 281 -0.85 25.76 2.63
CA ARG A 281 -1.48 26.78 3.51
C ARG A 281 -2.96 26.48 3.75
N HIS A 282 -3.40 26.60 5.00
CA HIS A 282 -4.77 26.35 5.46
C HIS A 282 -5.23 24.89 5.34
N LEU A 283 -4.32 23.94 5.20
CA LEU A 283 -4.61 22.53 5.30
C LEU A 283 -3.94 21.95 6.55
N GLU A 284 -4.74 21.35 7.43
CA GLU A 284 -4.19 20.63 8.57
C GLU A 284 -3.53 19.33 8.08
N CYS A 285 -2.21 19.37 7.90
CA CYS A 285 -1.44 18.29 7.32
C CYS A 285 -0.05 18.14 7.97
N ARG A 286 0.66 17.12 7.56
CA ARG A 286 2.07 16.91 7.89
C ARG A 286 2.86 16.70 6.61
N VAL A 287 4.15 17.07 6.63
CA VAL A 287 5.10 16.71 5.60
C VAL A 287 6.08 15.69 6.19
N ASN A 288 6.13 14.52 5.59
CA ASN A 288 7.08 13.46 5.93
C ASN A 288 8.28 13.54 4.98
N LEU A 289 9.42 13.93 5.49
CA LEU A 289 10.67 13.96 4.74
C LEU A 289 11.25 12.55 4.69
N ILE A 290 11.41 12.03 3.48
CA ILE A 290 11.94 10.69 3.22
C ILE A 290 13.37 10.84 2.71
N ARG A 291 14.32 10.12 3.32
CA ARG A 291 15.67 10.02 2.81
C ARG A 291 15.66 9.23 1.50
N PHE A 292 16.25 9.82 0.46
CA PHE A 292 16.43 9.10 -0.80
C PHE A 292 17.51 8.02 -0.63
N HIS A 293 17.28 6.85 -1.18
CA HIS A 293 18.27 5.78 -1.30
C HIS A 293 18.72 5.67 -2.74
N ARG A 294 20.04 5.62 -2.95
CA ARG A 294 20.64 5.58 -4.29
C ARG A 294 20.11 4.39 -5.08
N ILE A 295 19.71 4.67 -6.31
CA ILE A 295 19.33 3.67 -7.30
C ILE A 295 20.25 3.82 -8.53
N PRO A 296 20.46 2.78 -9.34
CA PRO A 296 21.27 2.87 -10.55
C PRO A 296 20.78 3.98 -11.49
N ASP A 297 21.71 4.64 -12.18
CA ASP A 297 21.46 5.62 -13.24
C ASP A 297 20.46 6.75 -12.85
N PHE A 298 20.55 7.23 -11.59
CA PHE A 298 19.77 8.37 -11.12
C PHE A 298 20.70 9.55 -10.80
N PRO A 299 20.41 10.77 -11.32
CA PRO A 299 21.36 11.87 -11.29
C PRO A 299 21.56 12.52 -9.93
N TYR A 300 20.56 12.44 -9.04
CA TYR A 300 20.63 13.10 -7.74
C TYR A 300 21.04 12.16 -6.62
N GLY A 301 21.71 12.72 -5.60
CA GLY A 301 22.12 11.98 -4.41
C GLY A 301 21.17 12.15 -3.23
N PRO A 302 21.34 11.33 -2.16
CA PRO A 302 20.63 11.54 -0.92
C PRO A 302 21.10 12.80 -0.21
N ALA A 303 20.18 13.52 0.41
CA ALA A 303 20.50 14.59 1.36
C ALA A 303 21.08 14.01 2.65
N GLY A 304 22.08 14.68 3.22
CA GLY A 304 22.65 14.32 4.51
C GLY A 304 21.72 14.68 5.67
N GLN A 305 22.09 14.23 6.87
CA GLN A 305 21.26 14.46 8.06
C GLN A 305 21.05 15.97 8.35
N LYS A 306 22.12 16.76 8.24
CA LYS A 306 22.06 18.21 8.47
C LYS A 306 21.17 18.95 7.46
N GLU A 307 21.22 18.54 6.20
CA GLU A 307 20.39 19.10 5.12
C GLU A 307 18.92 18.75 5.35
N MET A 308 18.64 17.50 5.70
CA MET A 308 17.28 17.06 6.06
C MET A 308 16.72 17.85 7.26
N GLU A 309 17.54 18.06 8.29
CA GLU A 309 17.15 18.84 9.47
C GLU A 309 16.93 20.33 9.13
N ALA A 310 17.82 20.94 8.36
CA ALA A 310 17.69 22.30 7.90
C ALA A 310 16.40 22.50 7.09
N PHE A 311 16.09 21.61 6.16
CA PHE A 311 14.87 21.67 5.36
C PHE A 311 13.62 21.47 6.20
N ARG A 312 13.63 20.52 7.17
CA ARG A 312 12.56 20.37 8.17
C ARG A 312 12.32 21.66 8.92
N ASP A 313 13.37 22.30 9.41
CA ASP A 313 13.28 23.50 10.25
C ASP A 313 12.71 24.69 9.45
N LEU A 314 13.04 24.81 8.15
CA LEU A 314 12.41 25.80 7.25
C LEU A 314 10.89 25.57 7.14
N LEU A 315 10.45 24.33 6.95
CA LEU A 315 9.02 23.99 6.89
C LEU A 315 8.30 24.29 8.21
N GLN A 316 8.93 23.97 9.34
CA GLN A 316 8.37 24.24 10.67
C GLN A 316 8.30 25.73 10.97
N ALA A 317 9.30 26.50 10.57
CA ALA A 317 9.27 27.98 10.67
C ALA A 317 8.13 28.58 9.83
N GLY A 318 7.78 27.94 8.70
CA GLY A 318 6.62 28.28 7.88
C GLY A 318 5.27 27.77 8.42
N GLY A 319 5.25 27.13 9.59
CA GLY A 319 4.02 26.63 10.24
C GLY A 319 3.56 25.25 9.81
N ILE A 320 4.38 24.48 9.06
CA ILE A 320 4.06 23.10 8.66
C ILE A 320 4.68 22.12 9.65
N THR A 321 3.90 21.18 10.16
CA THR A 321 4.44 20.03 10.90
C THR A 321 5.24 19.14 9.96
N ALA A 322 6.57 19.16 10.07
CA ALA A 322 7.46 18.33 9.26
C ALA A 322 8.21 17.31 10.13
N THR A 323 8.34 16.07 9.65
CA THR A 323 9.06 14.98 10.33
C THR A 323 10.00 14.28 9.36
N ILE A 324 11.20 13.91 9.85
CA ILE A 324 12.14 13.07 9.09
C ILE A 324 11.81 11.61 9.41
N ARG A 325 11.46 10.82 8.41
CA ARG A 325 11.17 9.40 8.59
C ARG A 325 12.47 8.62 8.73
N ALA A 326 12.51 7.73 9.71
CA ALA A 326 13.58 6.75 9.82
C ALA A 326 13.54 5.78 8.62
N SER A 327 14.67 5.55 8.00
CA SER A 327 14.83 4.47 7.02
C SER A 327 14.83 3.13 7.74
N ARG A 328 14.15 2.14 7.17
CA ARG A 328 14.06 0.79 7.69
C ARG A 328 14.40 -0.22 6.60
N GLY A 329 15.11 -1.29 6.96
CA GLY A 329 15.43 -2.38 6.05
C GLY A 329 16.30 -1.96 4.84
N GLU A 330 17.18 -0.99 5.01
CA GLU A 330 18.03 -0.48 3.92
C GLU A 330 18.99 -1.56 3.40
N ASP A 331 19.55 -2.36 4.30
CA ASP A 331 20.50 -3.44 4.03
C ASP A 331 19.88 -4.61 3.23
N ILE A 332 18.57 -4.71 3.20
CA ILE A 332 17.82 -5.71 2.42
C ILE A 332 16.99 -5.08 1.30
N PHE A 333 17.25 -3.83 0.92
CA PHE A 333 16.50 -3.08 -0.09
C PHE A 333 14.99 -3.02 0.16
N ALA A 334 14.60 -2.88 1.43
CA ALA A 334 13.20 -2.77 1.84
C ALA A 334 12.74 -1.33 2.09
N ALA A 335 13.65 -0.34 2.00
CA ALA A 335 13.30 1.06 2.17
C ALA A 335 12.43 1.60 1.02
N CYS A 336 11.74 2.72 1.29
CA CYS A 336 10.84 3.34 0.30
C CYS A 336 11.54 3.61 -1.04
N GLY A 337 10.89 3.19 -2.14
CA GLY A 337 11.40 3.35 -3.50
C GLY A 337 12.35 2.24 -3.98
N LEU A 338 12.77 1.31 -3.12
CA LEU A 338 13.73 0.25 -3.47
C LEU A 338 13.09 -1.08 -3.88
N LEU A 339 11.80 -1.29 -3.65
CA LEU A 339 11.11 -2.54 -3.95
C LEU A 339 11.10 -2.83 -5.46
N ALA A 340 11.53 -4.02 -5.84
CA ALA A 340 11.75 -4.42 -7.22
C ALA A 340 11.08 -5.74 -7.61
N GLY A 341 10.43 -6.47 -6.68
CA GLY A 341 9.79 -7.75 -6.97
C GLY A 341 10.75 -8.83 -7.47
N LYS A 342 12.04 -8.73 -7.14
CA LYS A 342 13.09 -9.64 -7.60
C LYS A 342 13.96 -10.08 -6.43
N HIS A 343 14.48 -11.32 -6.52
CA HIS A 343 15.66 -11.68 -5.73
C HIS A 343 16.79 -10.70 -6.06
N GLN A 344 17.18 -9.89 -5.11
CA GLN A 344 18.40 -9.10 -5.22
C GLN A 344 19.49 -9.88 -4.51
N GLU A 345 20.39 -10.47 -5.29
CA GLU A 345 21.64 -11.02 -4.77
C GLU A 345 22.49 -9.87 -4.19
N LYS A 346 23.07 -10.13 -3.03
CA LYS A 346 23.97 -9.18 -2.34
C LYS A 346 25.26 -8.95 -3.10
#